data_bdda77a07397738ae2a6db23ac18e508
#
_entry.id   bdda77a07397738ae2a6db23ac18e508
#
_cell.length_a   1.000
_cell.length_b   1.000
_cell.length_c   1.000
_cell.angle_alpha   90.00
_cell.angle_beta   90.00
_cell.angle_gamma   90.00
#
_symmetry.space_group_name_H-M   'P 1'
#
loop_
_entity.id
_entity.type
_entity.pdbx_description
1 polymer ?
#
loop_
_entity_poly.entity_id
_entity_poly.type
_entity_poly.pdbx_seq_one_letter_code
_entity_poly.pdbx_strand_id
1 'polypeptide(L)'
;MREETIFEMTSPCRDSFRIRGYRFGEGAKTLAIVGAMRGDEVQQQYISAQIVNRLGFIERNGGIAKGKSILVIPSCNPFSMNVSRRFWAMDNTDINRMFPGYANGETTQRIAAAVFEALNGFEYGIQLASYYVPGDFIPPCPYAQDRL
;
A
#
# COMPACT_ATOMS: atom_id res chain seq x y z
N MET A 1 1.12 5.11 17.02
CA MET A 1 0.70 5.18 15.60
C MET A 1 0.97 6.56 15.06
N ARG A 2 1.64 6.65 13.93
CA ARG A 2 1.92 7.89 13.20
C ARG A 2 1.38 7.76 11.77
N GLU A 3 0.57 8.72 11.35
CA GLU A 3 0.12 8.82 9.96
C GLU A 3 1.23 9.45 9.11
N GLU A 4 1.49 8.90 7.94
CA GLU A 4 2.48 9.38 6.97
C GLU A 4 1.81 9.60 5.61
N THR A 5 2.13 10.69 4.93
CA THR A 5 1.73 10.90 3.54
C THR A 5 2.73 10.19 2.64
N ILE A 6 2.28 9.11 1.98
CA ILE A 6 3.11 8.33 1.04
C ILE A 6 3.20 9.04 -0.31
N PHE A 7 2.07 9.57 -0.77
CA PHE A 7 1.98 10.34 -2.01
C PHE A 7 0.96 11.45 -1.87
N GLU A 8 1.27 12.60 -2.43
CA GLU A 8 0.34 13.73 -2.53
C GLU A 8 0.37 14.34 -3.93
N MET A 9 -0.81 14.64 -4.44
CA MET A 9 -0.99 15.40 -5.67
C MET A 9 -1.97 16.52 -5.42
N THR A 10 -1.52 17.75 -5.62
CA THR A 10 -2.35 18.95 -5.50
C THR A 10 -2.93 19.35 -6.85
N SER A 11 -4.09 19.94 -6.83
CA SER A 11 -4.74 20.50 -8.00
C SER A 11 -5.23 21.92 -7.67
N PRO A 12 -5.14 22.89 -8.59
CA PRO A 12 -5.61 24.26 -8.34
C PRO A 12 -7.10 24.39 -8.01
N CYS A 13 -7.92 23.43 -8.49
CA CYS A 13 -9.38 23.49 -8.43
C CYS A 13 -10.03 22.35 -7.65
N ARG A 14 -9.23 21.53 -6.95
CA ARG A 14 -9.73 20.36 -6.19
C ARG A 14 -8.92 20.16 -4.92
N ASP A 15 -9.51 19.42 -3.99
CA ASP A 15 -8.80 18.95 -2.80
C ASP A 15 -7.58 18.09 -3.19
N SER A 16 -6.56 18.12 -2.34
CA SER A 16 -5.37 17.30 -2.52
C SER A 16 -5.73 15.82 -2.48
N PHE A 17 -5.27 15.06 -3.47
CA PHE A 17 -5.30 13.60 -3.44
C PHE A 17 -4.12 13.10 -2.62
N ARG A 18 -4.37 12.23 -1.63
CA ARG A 18 -3.33 11.66 -0.77
C ARG A 18 -3.46 10.15 -0.66
N ILE A 19 -2.32 9.48 -0.71
CA ILE A 19 -2.16 8.10 -0.27
C ILE A 19 -1.51 8.15 1.10
N ARG A 20 -2.16 7.51 2.09
CA ARG A 20 -1.73 7.52 3.48
C ARG A 20 -1.15 6.18 3.88
N GLY A 21 -0.09 6.23 4.68
CA GLY A 21 0.47 5.11 5.40
C GLY A 21 0.34 5.31 6.92
N TYR A 22 0.32 4.22 7.64
CA TYR A 22 0.25 4.21 9.10
C TYR A 22 1.45 3.43 9.64
N ARG A 23 2.29 4.13 10.41
CA ARG A 23 3.48 3.53 11.03
C ARG A 23 3.24 3.26 12.50
N PHE A 24 3.66 2.08 12.93
CA PHE A 24 3.60 1.60 14.31
C PHE A 24 5.00 1.22 14.78
N GLY A 25 5.29 1.50 16.06
CA GLY A 25 6.59 1.30 16.63
C GLY A 25 7.66 2.26 16.10
N GLU A 26 8.87 2.13 16.63
CA GLU A 26 10.03 2.95 16.26
C GLU A 26 11.27 2.06 16.11
N GLY A 27 12.10 2.36 15.09
CA GLY A 27 13.35 1.65 14.84
C GLY A 27 13.42 0.99 13.48
N ALA A 28 14.01 -0.21 13.41
CA ALA A 28 14.23 -0.92 12.16
C ALA A 28 12.94 -1.16 11.38
N LYS A 29 12.97 -0.95 10.07
CA LYS A 29 11.88 -1.23 9.14
C LYS A 29 11.69 -2.75 9.01
N THR A 30 10.73 -3.32 9.76
CA THR A 30 10.60 -4.77 9.87
C THR A 30 9.54 -5.33 8.93
N LEU A 31 8.32 -4.75 8.93
CA LEU A 31 7.21 -5.28 8.14
C LEU A 31 6.48 -4.16 7.43
N ALA A 32 6.28 -4.31 6.13
CA ALA A 32 5.39 -3.45 5.35
C ALA A 32 4.17 -4.26 4.88
N ILE A 33 2.98 -3.67 5.00
CA ILE A 33 1.73 -4.26 4.54
C ILE A 33 1.09 -3.28 3.56
N VAL A 34 0.83 -3.75 2.33
CA VAL A 34 0.13 -2.98 1.31
C VAL A 34 -1.23 -3.61 1.04
N GLY A 35 -2.28 -2.82 1.18
CA GLY A 35 -3.66 -3.22 0.93
C GLY A 35 -4.05 -3.11 -0.54
N ALA A 36 -5.20 -2.48 -0.79
CA ALA A 36 -5.74 -2.34 -2.13
C ALA A 36 -4.81 -1.56 -3.07
N MET A 37 -4.34 -2.23 -4.12
CA MET A 37 -3.59 -1.60 -5.21
C MET A 37 -4.53 -1.06 -6.29
N ARG A 38 -5.70 -1.69 -6.43
CA ARG A 38 -6.74 -1.34 -7.41
C ARG A 38 -7.99 -0.83 -6.71
N GLY A 39 -8.79 -0.02 -7.41
CA GLY A 39 -9.94 0.64 -6.81
C GLY A 39 -11.13 -0.29 -6.51
N ASP A 40 -11.21 -1.46 -7.13
CA ASP A 40 -12.24 -2.47 -6.85
C ASP A 40 -11.85 -3.45 -5.72
N GLU A 41 -10.65 -3.31 -5.15
CA GLU A 41 -10.12 -4.16 -4.08
C GLU A 41 -10.61 -3.70 -2.69
N VAL A 42 -11.93 -3.52 -2.55
CA VAL A 42 -12.56 -3.01 -1.31
C VAL A 42 -12.32 -3.95 -0.12
N GLN A 43 -12.32 -5.26 -0.34
CA GLN A 43 -12.04 -6.25 0.71
C GLN A 43 -10.62 -6.09 1.26
N GLN A 44 -9.64 -5.90 0.40
CA GLN A 44 -8.24 -5.71 0.78
C GLN A 44 -8.05 -4.41 1.57
N GLN A 45 -8.75 -3.36 1.18
CA GLN A 45 -8.75 -2.11 1.95
C GLN A 45 -9.40 -2.30 3.30
N TYR A 46 -10.55 -2.97 3.39
CA TYR A 46 -11.23 -3.26 4.65
C TYR A 46 -10.33 -4.04 5.61
N ILE A 47 -9.72 -5.13 5.12
CA ILE A 47 -8.77 -5.95 5.91
C ILE A 47 -7.61 -5.08 6.41
N SER A 48 -7.03 -4.25 5.54
CA SER A 48 -5.92 -3.36 5.92
C SER A 48 -6.34 -2.33 6.97
N ALA A 49 -7.55 -1.79 6.89
CA ALA A 49 -8.08 -0.87 7.90
C ALA A 49 -8.27 -1.59 9.25
N GLN A 50 -8.73 -2.84 9.26
CA GLN A 50 -8.79 -3.66 10.48
C GLN A 50 -7.40 -3.93 11.06
N ILE A 51 -6.41 -4.19 10.21
CA ILE A 51 -5.00 -4.36 10.63
C ILE A 51 -4.50 -3.06 11.29
N VAL A 52 -4.74 -1.89 10.70
CA VAL A 52 -4.38 -0.58 11.28
C VAL A 52 -4.99 -0.42 12.67
N ASN A 53 -6.30 -0.68 12.81
CA ASN A 53 -7.00 -0.57 14.10
C ASN A 53 -6.40 -1.54 15.13
N ARG A 54 -6.14 -2.78 14.74
CA ARG A 54 -5.59 -3.81 15.63
C ARG A 54 -4.16 -3.51 16.05
N LEU A 55 -3.31 -3.08 15.12
CA LEU A 55 -1.94 -2.65 15.43
C LEU A 55 -1.92 -1.42 16.34
N GLY A 56 -2.85 -0.48 16.16
CA GLY A 56 -3.00 0.64 17.07
C GLY A 56 -3.36 0.22 18.50
N PHE A 57 -4.21 -0.79 18.65
CA PHE A 57 -4.50 -1.38 19.96
C PHE A 57 -3.27 -2.07 20.54
N ILE A 58 -2.58 -2.90 19.75
CA ILE A 58 -1.36 -3.61 20.19
C ILE A 58 -0.27 -2.63 20.63
N GLU A 59 -0.03 -1.57 19.85
CA GLU A 59 0.98 -0.56 20.18
C GLU A 59 0.67 0.16 21.50
N ARG A 60 -0.59 0.58 21.72
CA ARG A 60 -1.00 1.22 22.99
C ARG A 60 -0.81 0.33 24.21
N ASN A 61 -0.83 -0.98 24.02
CA ASN A 61 -0.59 -1.97 25.08
C ASN A 61 0.86 -2.49 25.11
N GLY A 62 1.78 -1.81 24.42
CA GLY A 62 3.20 -2.18 24.44
C GLY A 62 3.54 -3.47 23.70
N GLY A 63 2.66 -3.97 22.81
CA GLY A 63 2.83 -5.23 22.13
C GLY A 63 3.70 -5.15 20.86
N ILE A 64 4.19 -3.98 20.47
CA ILE A 64 5.18 -3.84 19.39
C ILE A 64 6.58 -4.02 19.99
N ALA A 65 7.38 -4.90 19.43
CA ALA A 65 8.75 -5.16 19.87
C ALA A 65 9.59 -3.88 19.78
N LYS A 66 10.37 -3.60 20.84
CA LYS A 66 11.26 -2.43 20.88
C LYS A 66 12.27 -2.47 19.72
N GLY A 67 12.49 -1.32 19.09
CA GLY A 67 13.42 -1.17 17.98
C GLY A 67 12.91 -1.74 16.65
N LYS A 68 11.62 -2.06 16.55
CA LYS A 68 10.96 -2.55 15.32
C LYS A 68 9.86 -1.60 14.88
N SER A 69 9.64 -1.50 13.58
CA SER A 69 8.52 -0.72 13.03
C SER A 69 7.76 -1.46 11.94
N ILE A 70 6.48 -1.16 11.86
CA ILE A 70 5.54 -1.72 10.89
C ILE A 70 4.92 -0.56 10.11
N LEU A 71 4.84 -0.67 8.79
CA LEU A 71 4.12 0.27 7.93
C LEU A 71 2.92 -0.44 7.30
N VAL A 72 1.76 0.19 7.33
CA VAL A 72 0.56 -0.26 6.63
C VAL A 72 0.10 0.82 5.67
N ILE A 73 -0.06 0.50 4.39
CA ILE A 73 -0.64 1.36 3.34
C ILE A 73 -1.98 0.72 2.93
N PRO A 74 -3.13 1.20 3.43
CA PRO A 74 -4.41 0.51 3.21
C PRO A 74 -4.88 0.52 1.76
N SER A 75 -4.61 1.59 1.02
CA SER A 75 -4.96 1.70 -0.39
C SER A 75 -3.97 2.58 -1.14
N CYS A 76 -3.54 2.10 -2.31
CA CYS A 76 -2.74 2.88 -3.27
C CYS A 76 -3.62 3.60 -4.30
N ASN A 77 -4.92 3.29 -4.38
CA ASN A 77 -5.83 3.87 -5.35
C ASN A 77 -7.20 4.27 -4.74
N PRO A 78 -7.23 5.09 -3.68
CA PRO A 78 -8.48 5.49 -3.05
C PRO A 78 -9.35 6.35 -3.98
N PHE A 79 -8.76 7.07 -4.94
CA PHE A 79 -9.51 7.86 -5.91
C PHE A 79 -10.39 6.99 -6.81
N SER A 80 -9.83 5.93 -7.40
CA SER A 80 -10.60 5.03 -8.27
C SER A 80 -11.63 4.22 -7.50
N MET A 81 -11.36 3.92 -6.23
CA MET A 81 -12.32 3.27 -5.34
C MET A 81 -13.57 4.13 -5.14
N ASN A 82 -13.42 5.42 -4.94
CA ASN A 82 -14.54 6.35 -4.75
C ASN A 82 -15.46 6.46 -5.99
N VAL A 83 -14.95 6.13 -7.17
CA VAL A 83 -15.70 6.14 -8.43
C VAL A 83 -15.93 4.74 -9.01
N SER A 84 -15.74 3.71 -8.18
CA SER A 84 -15.96 2.30 -8.53
C SER A 84 -15.21 1.85 -9.78
N ARG A 85 -13.98 2.31 -9.95
CA ARG A 85 -13.09 1.93 -11.07
C ARG A 85 -11.98 1.02 -10.57
N ARG A 86 -11.69 -0.05 -11.32
CA ARG A 86 -10.60 -0.98 -11.01
C ARG A 86 -9.24 -0.31 -11.15
N PHE A 87 -8.99 0.25 -12.32
CA PHE A 87 -7.73 0.91 -12.66
C PHE A 87 -7.78 2.40 -12.36
N TRP A 88 -6.70 3.12 -12.58
CA TRP A 88 -6.67 4.56 -12.40
C TRP A 88 -7.75 5.23 -13.25
N ALA A 89 -8.64 5.98 -12.62
CA ALA A 89 -9.87 6.42 -13.27
C ALA A 89 -9.68 7.43 -14.40
N MET A 90 -8.51 8.08 -14.48
CA MET A 90 -8.24 9.12 -15.48
C MET A 90 -7.75 8.56 -16.82
N ASP A 91 -6.95 7.49 -16.80
CA ASP A 91 -6.31 6.93 -17.99
C ASP A 91 -6.46 5.41 -18.10
N ASN A 92 -7.19 4.79 -17.17
CA ASN A 92 -7.41 3.35 -17.09
C ASN A 92 -6.11 2.52 -16.94
N THR A 93 -5.08 3.07 -16.32
CA THR A 93 -3.80 2.39 -16.09
C THR A 93 -3.84 1.59 -14.78
N ASP A 94 -3.29 0.38 -14.80
CA ASP A 94 -3.12 -0.46 -13.59
C ASP A 94 -1.86 -0.05 -12.84
N ILE A 95 -2.01 0.63 -11.68
CA ILE A 95 -0.89 1.03 -10.82
C ILE A 95 0.00 -0.17 -10.47
N ASN A 96 -0.59 -1.36 -10.29
CA ASN A 96 0.17 -2.58 -9.97
C ASN A 96 1.15 -3.01 -11.07
N ARG A 97 1.03 -2.48 -12.29
CA ARG A 97 1.92 -2.74 -13.42
C ARG A 97 2.99 -1.66 -13.62
N MET A 98 2.96 -0.61 -12.80
CA MET A 98 3.85 0.54 -12.96
C MET A 98 5.12 0.45 -12.11
N PHE A 99 5.24 -0.53 -11.21
CA PHE A 99 6.42 -0.67 -10.35
C PHE A 99 7.69 -1.01 -11.15
N PRO A 100 8.87 -0.46 -10.75
CA PRO A 100 9.13 0.37 -9.57
C PRO A 100 8.65 1.82 -9.67
N GLY A 101 8.14 2.25 -10.80
CA GLY A 101 7.64 3.58 -11.05
C GLY A 101 8.69 4.57 -11.56
N TYR A 102 8.24 5.80 -11.80
CA TYR A 102 9.10 6.91 -12.21
C TYR A 102 8.57 8.23 -11.62
N ALA A 103 9.37 8.91 -10.80
CA ALA A 103 8.93 10.09 -10.05
C ALA A 103 8.53 11.29 -10.94
N ASN A 104 9.06 11.38 -12.14
CA ASN A 104 8.75 12.42 -13.12
C ASN A 104 7.83 11.92 -14.26
N GLY A 105 7.22 10.76 -14.08
CA GLY A 105 6.31 10.16 -15.06
C GLY A 105 4.85 10.58 -14.88
N GLU A 106 3.97 9.81 -15.50
CA GLU A 106 2.52 9.94 -15.35
C GLU A 106 2.07 9.64 -13.90
N THR A 107 0.87 10.06 -13.55
CA THR A 107 0.37 9.95 -12.17
C THR A 107 0.54 8.55 -11.58
N THR A 108 0.20 7.50 -12.32
CA THR A 108 0.31 6.10 -11.87
C THR A 108 1.74 5.65 -11.66
N GLN A 109 2.68 6.12 -12.49
CA GLN A 109 4.12 5.87 -12.33
C GLN A 109 4.68 6.59 -11.11
N ARG A 110 4.22 7.83 -10.86
CA ARG A 110 4.61 8.61 -9.67
C ARG A 110 4.08 7.98 -8.39
N ILE A 111 2.84 7.49 -8.39
CA ILE A 111 2.27 6.74 -7.27
C ILE A 111 3.10 5.48 -7.00
N ALA A 112 3.39 4.69 -8.05
CA ALA A 112 4.19 3.47 -7.91
C ALA A 112 5.59 3.79 -7.34
N ALA A 113 6.26 4.83 -7.83
CA ALA A 113 7.57 5.27 -7.34
C ALA A 113 7.52 5.66 -5.85
N ALA A 114 6.52 6.43 -5.44
CA ALA A 114 6.38 6.86 -4.04
C ALA A 114 6.08 5.68 -3.10
N VAL A 115 5.21 4.76 -3.52
CA VAL A 115 4.93 3.53 -2.75
C VAL A 115 6.19 2.66 -2.67
N PHE A 116 6.89 2.44 -3.78
CA PHE A 116 8.13 1.66 -3.82
C PHE A 116 9.18 2.22 -2.88
N GLU A 117 9.39 3.54 -2.90
CA GLU A 117 10.33 4.22 -1.99
C GLU A 117 9.93 4.09 -0.52
N ALA A 118 8.63 4.21 -0.21
CA ALA A 118 8.13 4.04 1.15
C ALA A 118 8.37 2.62 1.69
N LEU A 119 8.34 1.61 0.82
CA LEU A 119 8.58 0.20 1.16
C LEU A 119 10.06 -0.15 1.23
N ASN A 120 10.93 0.68 0.68
CA ASN A 120 12.36 0.41 0.62
C ASN A 120 12.98 0.26 2.01
N GLY A 121 13.77 -0.80 2.17
CA GLY A 121 14.47 -1.12 3.41
C GLY A 121 13.65 -1.88 4.45
N PHE A 122 12.43 -2.29 4.16
CA PHE A 122 11.69 -3.23 5.02
C PHE A 122 12.20 -4.65 4.82
N GLU A 123 12.34 -5.39 5.93
CA GLU A 123 12.81 -6.78 5.95
C GLU A 123 11.77 -7.74 5.35
N TYR A 124 10.48 -7.49 5.65
CA TYR A 124 9.35 -8.29 5.16
C TYR A 124 8.30 -7.40 4.51
N GLY A 125 7.65 -7.93 3.46
CA GLY A 125 6.53 -7.28 2.76
C GLY A 125 5.35 -8.22 2.57
N ILE A 126 4.14 -7.72 2.80
CA ILE A 126 2.88 -8.42 2.52
C ILE A 126 2.04 -7.53 1.61
N GLN A 127 1.62 -8.06 0.47
CA GLN A 127 0.62 -7.42 -0.38
C GLN A 127 -0.70 -8.20 -0.34
N LEU A 128 -1.79 -7.52 0.00
CA LEU A 128 -3.12 -8.08 -0.10
C LEU A 128 -3.62 -7.86 -1.54
N ALA A 129 -3.79 -8.94 -2.29
CA ALA A 129 -4.13 -8.89 -3.71
C ALA A 129 -5.42 -9.62 -4.02
N SER A 130 -6.06 -9.28 -5.15
CA SER A 130 -7.18 -10.01 -5.73
C SER A 130 -6.81 -10.60 -7.09
N TYR A 131 -7.47 -11.70 -7.44
CA TYR A 131 -7.32 -12.35 -8.74
C TYR A 131 -8.61 -12.20 -9.56
N TYR A 132 -8.47 -12.21 -10.89
CA TYR A 132 -9.63 -12.12 -11.79
C TYR A 132 -10.47 -13.40 -11.85
N VAL A 133 -9.82 -14.54 -11.62
CA VAL A 133 -10.46 -15.85 -11.69
C VAL A 133 -10.69 -16.37 -10.30
N PRO A 134 -11.94 -16.73 -9.91
CA PRO A 134 -12.20 -17.40 -8.65
C PRO A 134 -11.46 -18.73 -8.58
N GLY A 135 -10.86 -19.04 -7.43
CA GLY A 135 -10.14 -20.30 -7.21
C GLY A 135 -9.29 -20.24 -5.96
N ASP A 136 -8.86 -21.40 -5.53
CA ASP A 136 -7.87 -21.54 -4.46
C ASP A 136 -6.47 -21.48 -5.11
N PHE A 137 -5.78 -20.38 -4.86
CA PHE A 137 -4.43 -20.18 -5.38
C PHE A 137 -3.42 -20.26 -4.26
N ILE A 138 -2.35 -21.02 -4.49
CA ILE A 138 -1.14 -20.88 -3.68
C ILE A 138 -0.58 -19.50 -4.03
N PRO A 139 -0.35 -18.60 -3.05
CA PRO A 139 0.21 -17.29 -3.33
C PRO A 139 1.51 -17.46 -4.13
N PRO A 140 1.64 -16.87 -5.32
CA PRO A 140 2.91 -16.87 -6.02
C PRO A 140 3.89 -16.08 -5.17
N CYS A 141 5.03 -16.67 -4.82
CA CYS A 141 6.16 -15.96 -4.26
C CYS A 141 7.10 -15.58 -5.42
N PRO A 142 6.95 -14.41 -6.04
CA PRO A 142 7.72 -14.05 -7.23
C PRO A 142 9.22 -13.85 -6.96
N TYR A 143 9.62 -13.83 -5.68
CA TYR A 143 11.01 -13.57 -5.26
C TYR A 143 11.75 -14.79 -4.77
N ALA A 144 11.18 -16.00 -4.88
CA ALA A 144 11.86 -17.24 -4.48
C ALA A 144 12.83 -17.79 -5.53
N GLN A 145 12.97 -17.17 -6.71
CA GLN A 145 13.75 -17.72 -7.82
C GLN A 145 15.23 -17.30 -7.85
N ASP A 146 15.67 -16.36 -7.04
CA ASP A 146 17.04 -15.83 -7.13
C ASP A 146 17.97 -16.23 -5.98
N ARG A 147 17.68 -17.35 -5.30
CA ARG A 147 18.61 -17.93 -4.31
C ARG A 147 18.73 -19.45 -4.50
N LEU A 148 19.31 -19.85 -5.60
CA LEU A 148 20.03 -21.13 -5.74
C LEU A 148 21.39 -20.88 -6.35
#